data_cb6a78105c5cae7a2a1d9fc0d92fb9a3
#
_entry.id   cb6a78105c5cae7a2a1d9fc0d92fb9a3
#
_cell.length_a   1.000
_cell.length_b   1.000
_cell.length_c   1.000
_cell.angle_alpha   90.00
_cell.angle_beta   90.00
_cell.angle_gamma   90.00
#
_symmetry.space_group_name_H-M   'P 1'
#
loop_
_entity.id
_entity.type
_entity.pdbx_description
1 polymer ?
#
loop_
_entity_poly.entity_id
_entity_poly.type
_entity_poly.pdbx_seq_one_letter_code
_entity_poly.pdbx_strand_id
1 'polypeptide(L)'
;MTQLQASAADEVGSLRFACSFCEVLSPIIETVSETRNAELMREYQAYLRVEKGLRPLSCEAYERDLLQFAEFAEGENVLLVLATHAQVAGFLAHLGKHGVESRSAARKLSCLRGFYRWLLLDKRIERDPTIHLDSPSSWKVLPKSLAQSEVSDILERASMTAKHPGADAIALRDRAILELLYAGGLRVSELTGLTVADLSLDAGRVLVRGKGDKERIVPLGRPAIEAIEKYLVQGRPALQTKGRAMGRLFLSVRGEPLTRQWIWQLVKSADSNASPHMLRHSCATHMVEHGADLRTVQTLLGHADIATTQVYTHLALGRLKAVHRQHHPRAKLASRITETTE
;
A
#
# COMPACT_ATOMS: atom_id res chain seq x y z
N MET A 1 0.50 62.83 63.66
CA MET A 1 0.52 64.06 62.82
C MET A 1 1.10 63.64 61.49
N THR A 2 0.21 63.35 60.63
CA THR A 2 -0.19 64.02 59.41
C THR A 2 0.75 63.69 58.25
N GLN A 3 0.30 62.76 57.43
CA GLN A 3 -0.12 62.87 56.04
C GLN A 3 0.89 63.58 55.11
N LEU A 4 1.36 62.80 54.15
CA LEU A 4 1.04 63.01 52.74
C LEU A 4 1.52 61.81 51.89
N GLN A 5 0.54 61.03 51.47
CA GLN A 5 0.57 60.19 50.29
C GLN A 5 0.33 61.09 49.08
N ALA A 6 0.98 60.77 47.99
CA ALA A 6 0.46 60.87 46.61
C ALA A 6 1.55 60.35 45.67
N SER A 7 1.28 59.23 45.07
CA SER A 7 0.81 59.06 43.68
C SER A 7 1.85 59.40 42.62
N ALA A 8 2.50 58.38 42.11
CA ALA A 8 3.04 58.34 40.75
C ALA A 8 3.00 56.88 40.26
N ALA A 9 1.80 56.42 40.01
CA ALA A 9 1.55 55.28 39.06
C ALA A 9 1.02 55.97 37.81
N ASP A 10 1.30 55.33 36.70
CA ASP A 10 0.85 55.59 35.32
C ASP A 10 1.72 56.57 34.52
N GLU A 11 2.57 56.00 33.75
CA GLU A 11 2.78 56.27 32.33
C GLU A 11 4.02 55.48 31.81
N VAL A 12 3.91 54.14 31.72
CA VAL A 12 4.74 53.41 30.78
C VAL A 12 3.85 53.08 29.60
N GLY A 13 3.65 54.10 28.77
CA GLY A 13 3.03 53.96 27.47
C GLY A 13 3.82 53.01 26.62
N SER A 14 3.19 51.90 26.32
CA SER A 14 3.63 50.90 25.34
C SER A 14 3.90 51.60 24.01
N LEU A 15 5.13 51.99 23.76
CA LEU A 15 5.63 52.33 22.44
C LEU A 15 5.77 51.04 21.63
N ARG A 16 4.65 50.57 21.08
CA ARG A 16 4.66 49.69 19.92
C ARG A 16 5.15 50.51 18.72
N PHE A 17 6.44 50.59 18.51
CA PHE A 17 6.99 50.89 17.20
C PHE A 17 6.71 49.68 16.31
N ALA A 18 5.53 49.65 15.70
CA ALA A 18 5.28 48.87 14.52
C ALA A 18 6.17 49.46 13.44
N CYS A 19 7.33 48.84 13.24
CA CYS A 19 8.24 49.22 12.17
C CYS A 19 7.54 48.91 10.84
N SER A 20 7.08 49.96 10.16
CA SER A 20 6.44 49.89 8.83
C SER A 20 7.32 49.14 7.80
N PHE A 21 8.57 48.92 8.11
CA PHE A 21 9.53 48.14 7.36
C PHE A 21 9.31 46.61 7.52
N CYS A 22 8.80 46.16 8.66
CA CYS A 22 8.46 44.74 8.88
C CYS A 22 7.22 44.29 8.09
N GLU A 23 6.21 45.13 7.94
CA GLU A 23 4.99 44.77 7.19
C GLU A 23 5.23 44.69 5.68
N VAL A 24 6.21 45.43 5.12
CA VAL A 24 6.55 45.38 3.70
C VAL A 24 7.50 44.22 3.39
N LEU A 25 8.33 43.80 4.36
CA LEU A 25 9.29 42.69 4.16
C LEU A 25 8.67 41.31 4.41
N SER A 26 7.62 41.19 5.20
CA SER A 26 6.96 39.90 5.49
C SER A 26 6.54 39.16 4.23
N PRO A 27 5.76 39.74 3.30
CA PRO A 27 5.34 39.00 2.08
C PRO A 27 6.50 38.68 1.13
N ILE A 28 7.56 39.49 1.13
CA ILE A 28 8.74 39.23 0.30
C ILE A 28 9.54 38.03 0.87
N ILE A 29 9.70 38.00 2.18
CA ILE A 29 10.38 36.89 2.88
C ILE A 29 9.60 35.60 2.74
N GLU A 30 8.26 35.63 2.87
CA GLU A 30 7.41 34.47 2.64
C GLU A 30 7.55 33.93 1.21
N THR A 31 7.45 34.79 0.20
CA THR A 31 7.57 34.38 -1.22
C THR A 31 8.94 33.80 -1.54
N VAL A 32 10.03 34.35 -0.98
CA VAL A 32 11.39 33.83 -1.17
C VAL A 32 11.58 32.50 -0.42
N SER A 33 10.98 32.33 0.74
CA SER A 33 10.99 31.11 1.54
C SER A 33 10.29 29.97 0.81
N GLU A 34 9.07 30.21 0.34
CA GLU A 34 8.27 29.26 -0.43
C GLU A 34 9.01 28.81 -1.70
N THR A 35 9.58 29.75 -2.45
CA THR A 35 10.33 29.45 -3.66
C THR A 35 11.55 28.55 -3.37
N ARG A 36 12.28 28.82 -2.29
CA ARG A 36 13.47 28.08 -1.90
C ARG A 36 13.15 26.67 -1.39
N ASN A 37 12.09 26.50 -0.60
CA ASN A 37 11.60 25.20 -0.16
C ASN A 37 11.09 24.37 -1.36
N ALA A 38 10.34 24.97 -2.27
CA ALA A 38 9.83 24.30 -3.47
C ALA A 38 10.95 23.82 -4.41
N GLU A 39 12.02 24.61 -4.56
CA GLU A 39 13.20 24.23 -5.35
C GLU A 39 13.92 23.03 -4.71
N LEU A 40 14.16 23.09 -3.41
CA LEU A 40 14.79 22.02 -2.64
C LEU A 40 14.00 20.72 -2.71
N MET A 41 12.68 20.80 -2.62
CA MET A 41 11.79 19.63 -2.75
C MET A 41 11.87 19.02 -4.17
N ARG A 42 11.93 19.85 -5.22
CA ARG A 42 12.10 19.37 -6.60
C ARG A 42 13.43 18.63 -6.80
N GLU A 43 14.52 19.15 -6.25
CA GLU A 43 15.83 18.51 -6.30
C GLU A 43 15.82 17.16 -5.56
N TYR A 44 15.23 17.12 -4.38
CA TYR A 44 15.08 15.86 -3.64
C TYR A 44 14.24 14.83 -4.41
N GLN A 45 13.18 15.26 -5.09
CA GLN A 45 12.38 14.40 -5.96
C GLN A 45 13.20 13.85 -7.12
N ALA A 46 14.06 14.65 -7.73
CA ALA A 46 14.99 14.22 -8.78
C ALA A 46 15.97 13.16 -8.24
N TYR A 47 16.57 13.41 -7.06
CA TYR A 47 17.43 12.45 -6.36
C TYR A 47 16.73 11.11 -6.10
N LEU A 48 15.48 11.14 -5.60
CA LEU A 48 14.70 9.93 -5.34
C LEU A 48 14.43 9.11 -6.61
N ARG A 49 14.17 9.79 -7.73
CA ARG A 49 13.89 9.14 -9.03
C ARG A 49 15.15 8.60 -9.68
N VAL A 50 16.20 9.42 -9.77
CA VAL A 50 17.41 9.12 -10.56
C VAL A 50 18.38 8.26 -9.76
N GLU A 51 18.75 8.69 -8.56
CA GLU A 51 19.78 7.99 -7.78
C GLU A 51 19.23 6.84 -6.95
N LYS A 52 18.04 7.02 -6.34
CA LYS A 52 17.42 5.95 -5.53
C LYS A 52 16.55 5.01 -6.35
N GLY A 53 16.24 5.33 -7.61
CA GLY A 53 15.41 4.50 -8.47
C GLY A 53 14.01 4.21 -7.89
N LEU A 54 13.45 5.16 -7.11
CA LEU A 54 12.13 4.96 -6.53
C LEU A 54 11.04 5.06 -7.61
N ARG A 55 9.99 4.27 -7.42
CA ARG A 55 8.83 4.30 -8.32
C ARG A 55 8.03 5.58 -8.15
N PRO A 56 7.35 6.06 -9.21
CA PRO A 56 6.56 7.30 -9.20
C PRO A 56 5.63 7.43 -7.98
N LEU A 57 4.84 6.41 -7.69
CA LEU A 57 3.94 6.40 -6.53
C LEU A 57 4.63 6.54 -5.17
N SER A 58 5.88 6.09 -5.06
CA SER A 58 6.68 6.27 -3.83
C SER A 58 7.20 7.70 -3.74
N CYS A 59 7.62 8.27 -4.87
CA CYS A 59 8.03 9.67 -4.96
C CYS A 59 6.87 10.61 -4.61
N GLU A 60 5.68 10.39 -5.18
CA GLU A 60 4.47 11.15 -4.86
C GLU A 60 4.06 11.06 -3.38
N ALA A 61 4.25 9.89 -2.76
CA ALA A 61 3.97 9.73 -1.34
C ALA A 61 4.96 10.54 -0.47
N TYR A 62 6.24 10.53 -0.83
CA TYR A 62 7.28 11.29 -0.14
C TYR A 62 7.12 12.80 -0.37
N GLU A 63 6.72 13.20 -1.57
CA GLU A 63 6.41 14.60 -1.88
C GLU A 63 5.30 15.15 -0.99
N ARG A 64 4.17 14.43 -0.90
CA ARG A 64 3.06 14.81 -0.02
C ARG A 64 3.43 14.86 1.46
N ASP A 65 4.28 13.91 1.91
CA ASP A 65 4.74 13.90 3.30
C ASP A 65 5.67 15.08 3.61
N LEU A 66 6.56 15.40 2.67
CA LEU A 66 7.50 16.52 2.81
C LEU A 66 6.79 17.86 2.69
N LEU A 67 5.79 17.97 1.80
CA LEU A 67 4.96 19.17 1.67
C LEU A 67 4.25 19.51 2.97
N GLN A 68 3.64 18.54 3.66
CA GLN A 68 3.00 18.77 4.94
C GLN A 68 3.96 19.25 6.03
N PHE A 69 5.21 18.79 5.99
CA PHE A 69 6.22 19.29 6.90
C PHE A 69 6.67 20.71 6.52
N ALA A 70 6.79 21.01 5.22
CA ALA A 70 7.10 22.35 4.74
C ALA A 70 6.04 23.36 5.17
N GLU A 71 4.75 23.05 4.98
CA GLU A 71 3.62 23.87 5.44
C GLU A 71 3.66 24.12 6.97
N PHE A 72 3.99 23.09 7.74
CA PHE A 72 4.15 23.25 9.19
C PHE A 72 5.33 24.14 9.56
N ALA A 73 6.49 23.97 8.90
CA ALA A 73 7.69 24.75 9.14
C ALA A 73 7.51 26.22 8.71
N GLU A 74 6.80 26.47 7.61
CA GLU A 74 6.42 27.82 7.15
C GLU A 74 5.50 28.51 8.16
N GLY A 75 4.55 27.79 8.76
CA GLY A 75 3.72 28.34 9.85
C GLY A 75 4.53 28.73 11.09
N GLU A 76 5.72 28.18 11.29
CA GLU A 76 6.69 28.57 12.32
C GLU A 76 7.78 29.54 11.80
N ASN A 77 7.68 30.03 10.58
CA ASN A 77 8.67 30.87 9.89
C ASN A 77 10.08 30.24 9.80
N VAL A 78 10.15 28.92 9.58
CA VAL A 78 11.42 28.18 9.52
C VAL A 78 11.61 27.57 8.13
N LEU A 79 12.75 27.82 7.52
CA LEU A 79 13.18 27.15 6.28
C LEU A 79 13.49 25.67 6.55
N LEU A 80 13.19 24.78 5.61
CA LEU A 80 13.48 23.35 5.73
C LEU A 80 14.95 23.04 6.06
N VAL A 81 15.88 23.79 5.50
CA VAL A 81 17.33 23.64 5.78
C VAL A 81 17.75 24.12 7.17
N LEU A 82 16.95 24.95 7.80
CA LEU A 82 17.20 25.49 9.15
C LEU A 82 16.38 24.79 10.24
N ALA A 83 15.51 23.87 9.85
CA ALA A 83 14.68 23.16 10.82
C ALA A 83 15.55 22.34 11.79
N THR A 84 15.26 22.51 13.06
CA THR A 84 15.96 21.83 14.16
C THR A 84 15.20 20.58 14.61
N HIS A 85 15.80 19.84 15.53
CA HIS A 85 15.15 18.72 16.22
C HIS A 85 13.80 19.12 16.82
N ALA A 86 13.70 20.34 17.40
CA ALA A 86 12.47 20.83 18.03
C ALA A 86 11.32 20.98 17.01
N GLN A 87 11.58 21.51 15.80
CA GLN A 87 10.56 21.63 14.76
C GLN A 87 10.09 20.25 14.26
N VAL A 88 11.01 19.31 14.04
CA VAL A 88 10.60 17.95 13.62
C VAL A 88 9.81 17.25 14.71
N ALA A 89 10.21 17.37 15.98
CA ALA A 89 9.45 16.84 17.12
C ALA A 89 8.07 17.52 17.26
N GLY A 90 8.02 18.85 17.09
CA GLY A 90 6.80 19.65 17.08
C GLY A 90 5.83 19.20 15.99
N PHE A 91 6.33 18.95 14.80
CA PHE A 91 5.52 18.38 13.70
C PHE A 91 4.92 17.03 14.05
N LEU A 92 5.70 16.10 14.62
CA LEU A 92 5.18 14.80 15.04
C LEU A 92 4.11 14.94 16.13
N ALA A 93 4.29 15.85 17.08
CA ALA A 93 3.30 16.15 18.10
C ALA A 93 2.02 16.78 17.49
N HIS A 94 2.18 17.69 16.51
CA HIS A 94 1.09 18.28 15.75
C HIS A 94 0.26 17.20 15.03
N LEU A 95 0.91 16.25 14.34
CA LEU A 95 0.23 15.13 13.70
C LEU A 95 -0.58 14.29 14.70
N GLY A 96 -0.02 14.04 15.89
CA GLY A 96 -0.72 13.31 16.95
C GLY A 96 -1.96 14.04 17.45
N LYS A 97 -1.88 15.36 17.67
CA LYS A 97 -3.02 16.21 18.08
C LYS A 97 -4.15 16.23 17.05
N HIS A 98 -3.82 16.11 15.75
CA HIS A 98 -4.80 16.06 14.65
C HIS A 98 -5.28 14.65 14.30
N GLY A 99 -5.02 13.66 15.17
CA GLY A 99 -5.55 12.31 15.01
C GLY A 99 -4.91 11.51 13.88
N VAL A 100 -3.72 11.91 13.42
CA VAL A 100 -2.99 11.13 12.41
C VAL A 100 -2.52 9.80 13.02
N GLU A 101 -2.88 8.70 12.39
CA GLU A 101 -2.47 7.36 12.84
C GLU A 101 -0.95 7.24 13.00
N SER A 102 -0.50 6.56 14.07
CA SER A 102 0.93 6.34 14.38
C SER A 102 1.72 5.76 13.21
N ARG A 103 1.10 4.88 12.41
CA ARG A 103 1.71 4.31 11.22
C ARG A 103 1.99 5.35 10.13
N SER A 104 1.06 6.27 9.94
CA SER A 104 1.20 7.38 8.99
C SER A 104 2.24 8.38 9.48
N ALA A 105 2.27 8.70 10.76
CA ALA A 105 3.29 9.55 11.38
C ALA A 105 4.70 8.92 11.28
N ALA A 106 4.83 7.62 11.52
CA ALA A 106 6.09 6.88 11.35
C ALA A 106 6.59 6.91 9.89
N ARG A 107 5.68 6.82 8.89
CA ARG A 107 6.05 6.94 7.47
C ARG A 107 6.56 8.35 7.17
N LYS A 108 5.89 9.38 7.67
CA LYS A 108 6.33 10.79 7.51
C LYS A 108 7.70 11.04 8.13
N LEU A 109 7.95 10.53 9.34
CA LEU A 109 9.27 10.60 9.95
C LEU A 109 10.33 9.87 9.10
N SER A 110 9.99 8.72 8.52
CA SER A 110 10.90 8.01 7.60
C SER A 110 11.21 8.82 6.33
N CYS A 111 10.23 9.55 5.81
CA CYS A 111 10.43 10.49 4.71
C CYS A 111 11.39 11.62 5.10
N LEU A 112 11.17 12.27 6.25
CA LEU A 112 12.02 13.35 6.77
C LEU A 112 13.46 12.87 7.02
N ARG A 113 13.64 11.69 7.59
CA ARG A 113 14.97 11.07 7.74
C ARG A 113 15.70 10.90 6.39
N GLY A 114 14.97 10.47 5.36
CA GLY A 114 15.51 10.36 4.01
C GLY A 114 15.94 11.71 3.44
N PHE A 115 15.11 12.73 3.63
CA PHE A 115 15.34 14.09 3.17
C PHE A 115 16.54 14.75 3.88
N TYR A 116 16.58 14.73 5.20
CA TYR A 116 17.68 15.33 5.97
C TYR A 116 19.00 14.60 5.78
N ARG A 117 18.94 13.27 5.64
CA ARG A 117 20.13 12.50 5.27
C ARG A 117 20.69 12.90 3.89
N TRP A 118 19.81 13.16 2.92
CA TRP A 118 20.24 13.67 1.62
C TRP A 118 20.85 15.06 1.74
N LEU A 119 20.24 15.99 2.48
CA LEU A 119 20.82 17.32 2.72
C LEU A 119 22.19 17.26 3.40
N LEU A 120 22.36 16.34 4.33
CA LEU A 120 23.63 16.12 5.02
C LEU A 120 24.71 15.59 4.06
N LEU A 121 24.35 14.63 3.21
CA LEU A 121 25.26 14.09 2.18
C LEU A 121 25.65 15.14 1.14
N ASP A 122 24.73 16.03 0.80
CA ASP A 122 24.95 17.15 -0.14
C ASP A 122 25.60 18.37 0.54
N LYS A 123 25.98 18.24 1.83
CA LYS A 123 26.64 19.28 2.65
C LYS A 123 25.85 20.59 2.74
N ARG A 124 24.53 20.53 2.64
CA ARG A 124 23.64 21.70 2.80
C ARG A 124 23.27 21.98 4.26
N ILE A 125 23.44 20.99 5.12
CA ILE A 125 23.28 21.09 6.57
C ILE A 125 24.45 20.38 7.25
N GLU A 126 24.76 20.83 8.47
CA GLU A 126 25.84 20.25 9.28
C GLU A 126 25.36 19.11 10.18
N ARG A 127 24.07 19.14 10.55
CA ARG A 127 23.47 18.16 11.49
C ARG A 127 22.10 17.72 10.99
N ASP A 128 21.83 16.43 11.11
CA ASP A 128 20.51 15.86 10.80
C ASP A 128 19.57 16.09 11.99
N PRO A 129 18.48 16.90 11.86
CA PRO A 129 17.54 17.18 12.94
C PRO A 129 16.67 15.97 13.32
N THR A 130 16.71 14.89 12.56
CA THR A 130 15.89 13.69 12.81
C THR A 130 16.59 12.65 13.68
N ILE A 131 17.87 12.87 14.03
CA ILE A 131 18.62 11.98 14.91
C ILE A 131 17.95 11.93 16.28
N HIS A 132 17.86 10.73 16.87
CA HIS A 132 17.26 10.47 18.19
C HIS A 132 15.77 10.76 18.32
N LEU A 133 15.03 11.03 17.23
CA LEU A 133 13.58 11.02 17.27
C LEU A 133 13.09 9.57 17.26
N ASP A 134 12.35 9.20 18.29
CA ASP A 134 11.69 7.89 18.31
C ASP A 134 10.57 7.85 17.28
N SER A 135 10.50 6.74 16.55
CA SER A 135 9.37 6.52 15.65
C SER A 135 8.11 6.36 16.50
N PRO A 136 7.02 7.10 16.19
CA PRO A 136 5.76 6.89 16.88
C PRO A 136 5.45 5.39 16.93
N SER A 137 5.38 4.82 18.14
CA SER A 137 5.16 3.39 18.30
C SER A 137 3.75 3.07 17.81
N SER A 138 3.63 2.55 16.61
CA SER A 138 2.47 1.73 16.31
C SER A 138 2.64 0.48 17.18
N TRP A 139 1.73 0.24 18.10
CA TRP A 139 1.57 -1.11 18.62
C TRP A 139 1.61 -2.02 17.40
N LYS A 140 2.55 -2.97 17.37
CA LYS A 140 2.59 -4.00 16.34
C LYS A 140 1.32 -4.82 16.52
N VAL A 141 0.21 -4.32 15.99
CA VAL A 141 -0.94 -5.16 15.76
C VAL A 141 -0.43 -6.19 14.79
N LEU A 142 -0.17 -7.39 15.31
CA LEU A 142 0.14 -8.55 14.46
C LEU A 142 -0.94 -8.56 13.38
N PRO A 143 -0.55 -8.60 12.10
CA PRO A 143 -1.53 -8.62 11.03
C PRO A 143 -2.45 -9.82 11.30
N LYS A 144 -3.73 -9.54 11.59
CA LYS A 144 -4.73 -10.58 11.82
C LYS A 144 -4.90 -11.34 10.50
N SER A 145 -4.53 -12.61 10.47
CA SER A 145 -4.97 -13.51 9.42
C SER A 145 -6.46 -13.82 9.67
N LEU A 146 -7.23 -13.95 8.60
CA LEU A 146 -8.57 -14.53 8.68
C LEU A 146 -8.43 -16.03 8.98
N ALA A 147 -9.32 -16.57 9.78
CA ALA A 147 -9.39 -18.01 9.97
C ALA A 147 -9.76 -18.71 8.66
N GLN A 148 -9.40 -19.98 8.52
CA GLN A 148 -9.72 -20.74 7.31
C GLN A 148 -11.23 -20.84 7.06
N SER A 149 -12.05 -20.94 8.11
CA SER A 149 -13.50 -20.90 8.02
C SER A 149 -14.01 -19.56 7.46
N GLU A 150 -13.51 -18.43 7.96
CA GLU A 150 -13.90 -17.10 7.48
C GLU A 150 -13.58 -16.92 5.98
N VAL A 151 -12.42 -17.38 5.54
CA VAL A 151 -12.07 -17.35 4.10
C VAL A 151 -12.96 -18.29 3.30
N SER A 152 -13.26 -19.49 3.82
CA SER A 152 -14.16 -20.44 3.16
C SER A 152 -15.56 -19.83 3.00
N ASP A 153 -16.10 -19.18 4.02
CA ASP A 153 -17.42 -18.52 3.98
C ASP A 153 -17.46 -17.39 2.94
N ILE A 154 -16.41 -16.60 2.82
CA ILE A 154 -16.28 -15.55 1.78
C ILE A 154 -16.35 -16.18 0.38
N LEU A 155 -15.58 -17.24 0.14
CA LEU A 155 -15.47 -17.88 -1.17
C LEU A 155 -16.74 -18.70 -1.51
N GLU A 156 -17.38 -19.33 -0.52
CA GLU A 156 -18.63 -20.08 -0.71
C GLU A 156 -19.78 -19.14 -1.05
N ARG A 157 -19.94 -18.01 -0.34
CA ARG A 157 -20.95 -17.00 -0.67
C ARG A 157 -20.78 -16.49 -2.11
N ALA A 158 -19.57 -16.15 -2.51
CA ALA A 158 -19.28 -15.76 -3.89
C ALA A 158 -19.58 -16.89 -4.89
N SER A 159 -19.30 -18.14 -4.51
CA SER A 159 -19.61 -19.31 -5.33
C SER A 159 -21.11 -19.54 -5.49
N MET A 160 -21.89 -19.41 -4.41
CA MET A 160 -23.35 -19.53 -4.44
C MET A 160 -23.97 -18.49 -5.36
N THR A 161 -23.56 -17.21 -5.23
CA THR A 161 -24.01 -16.13 -6.11
C THR A 161 -23.70 -16.42 -7.58
N ALA A 162 -22.48 -16.87 -7.88
CA ALA A 162 -22.05 -17.19 -9.24
C ALA A 162 -22.63 -18.49 -9.83
N LYS A 163 -23.19 -19.38 -8.99
CA LYS A 163 -23.85 -20.63 -9.41
C LYS A 163 -25.36 -20.47 -9.59
N HIS A 164 -25.94 -19.36 -9.12
CA HIS A 164 -27.38 -19.13 -9.29
C HIS A 164 -27.73 -19.12 -10.78
N PRO A 165 -28.89 -19.68 -11.21
CA PRO A 165 -29.30 -19.74 -12.62
C PRO A 165 -29.35 -18.39 -13.35
N GLY A 166 -29.50 -17.29 -12.61
CA GLY A 166 -29.48 -15.93 -13.15
C GLY A 166 -28.18 -15.18 -12.86
N ALA A 167 -27.08 -15.86 -12.54
CA ALA A 167 -25.80 -15.21 -12.24
C ALA A 167 -25.33 -14.33 -13.42
N ASP A 168 -25.09 -13.06 -13.14
CA ASP A 168 -24.60 -12.12 -14.13
C ASP A 168 -23.07 -12.20 -14.31
N ALA A 169 -22.57 -11.49 -15.32
CA ALA A 169 -21.14 -11.42 -15.62
C ALA A 169 -20.31 -10.88 -14.44
N ILE A 170 -20.93 -10.07 -13.58
CA ILE A 170 -20.28 -9.46 -12.42
C ILE A 170 -20.06 -10.52 -11.32
N ALA A 171 -21.06 -11.32 -11.02
CA ALA A 171 -20.95 -12.40 -10.03
C ALA A 171 -19.88 -13.42 -10.42
N LEU A 172 -19.80 -13.79 -11.71
CA LEU A 172 -18.76 -14.67 -12.23
C LEU A 172 -17.36 -14.09 -12.10
N ARG A 173 -17.22 -12.81 -12.43
CA ARG A 173 -15.98 -12.06 -12.29
C ARG A 173 -15.52 -12.00 -10.82
N ASP A 174 -16.41 -11.61 -9.94
CA ASP A 174 -16.12 -11.36 -8.54
C ASP A 174 -15.71 -12.64 -7.81
N ARG A 175 -16.37 -13.76 -8.12
CA ARG A 175 -15.95 -15.10 -7.67
C ARG A 175 -14.53 -15.42 -8.17
N ALA A 176 -14.23 -15.23 -9.45
CA ALA A 176 -12.93 -15.51 -10.01
C ALA A 176 -11.82 -14.64 -9.38
N ILE A 177 -12.12 -13.38 -9.07
CA ILE A 177 -11.21 -12.47 -8.37
C ILE A 177 -10.89 -12.97 -6.95
N LEU A 178 -11.91 -13.29 -6.15
CA LEU A 178 -11.73 -13.74 -4.77
C LEU A 178 -10.98 -15.07 -4.69
N GLU A 179 -11.35 -16.04 -5.54
CA GLU A 179 -10.64 -17.30 -5.65
C GLU A 179 -9.16 -17.10 -6.01
N LEU A 180 -8.87 -16.26 -7.00
CA LEU A 180 -7.50 -16.04 -7.46
C LEU A 180 -6.66 -15.26 -6.42
N LEU A 181 -7.25 -14.29 -5.72
CA LEU A 181 -6.58 -13.56 -4.63
C LEU A 181 -6.12 -14.51 -3.53
N TYR A 182 -6.98 -15.43 -3.11
CA TYR A 182 -6.65 -16.36 -2.04
C TYR A 182 -5.77 -17.51 -2.52
N ALA A 183 -6.16 -18.19 -3.60
CA ALA A 183 -5.41 -19.36 -4.12
C ALA A 183 -3.98 -18.99 -4.54
N GLY A 184 -3.80 -17.81 -5.13
CA GLY A 184 -2.49 -17.34 -5.59
C GLY A 184 -1.76 -16.45 -4.61
N GLY A 185 -2.40 -16.01 -3.54
CA GLY A 185 -1.84 -15.03 -2.61
C GLY A 185 -1.37 -13.76 -3.32
N LEU A 186 -2.11 -13.28 -4.33
CA LEU A 186 -1.69 -12.18 -5.18
C LEU A 186 -1.79 -10.82 -4.47
N ARG A 187 -0.88 -9.91 -4.82
CA ARG A 187 -1.08 -8.49 -4.48
C ARG A 187 -2.15 -7.88 -5.36
N VAL A 188 -2.90 -6.89 -4.86
CA VAL A 188 -3.94 -6.22 -5.65
C VAL A 188 -3.38 -5.66 -6.96
N SER A 189 -2.19 -5.06 -6.93
CA SER A 189 -1.53 -4.53 -8.13
C SER A 189 -1.14 -5.61 -9.14
N GLU A 190 -0.81 -6.79 -8.68
CA GLU A 190 -0.53 -7.95 -9.53
C GLU A 190 -1.82 -8.43 -10.19
N LEU A 191 -2.89 -8.60 -9.41
CA LEU A 191 -4.19 -9.02 -9.91
C LEU A 191 -4.76 -8.06 -10.98
N THR A 192 -4.75 -6.76 -10.70
CA THR A 192 -5.24 -5.75 -11.67
C THR A 192 -4.37 -5.64 -12.91
N GLY A 193 -3.11 -6.06 -12.82
CA GLY A 193 -2.16 -6.10 -13.92
C GLY A 193 -2.30 -7.32 -14.84
N LEU A 194 -2.96 -8.38 -14.40
CA LEU A 194 -3.06 -9.63 -15.16
C LEU A 194 -3.74 -9.43 -16.51
N THR A 195 -3.23 -10.14 -17.50
CA THR A 195 -3.84 -10.28 -18.82
C THR A 195 -4.35 -11.71 -19.04
N VAL A 196 -5.16 -11.91 -20.05
CA VAL A 196 -5.62 -13.27 -20.42
C VAL A 196 -4.44 -14.15 -20.84
N ALA A 197 -3.42 -13.55 -21.47
CA ALA A 197 -2.21 -14.28 -21.90
C ALA A 197 -1.34 -14.79 -20.74
N ASP A 198 -1.48 -14.19 -19.54
CA ASP A 198 -0.73 -14.64 -18.35
C ASP A 198 -1.29 -15.95 -17.75
N LEU A 199 -2.46 -16.40 -18.22
CA LEU A 199 -3.10 -17.63 -17.76
C LEU A 199 -2.69 -18.85 -18.60
N SER A 200 -2.44 -19.95 -17.92
CA SER A 200 -2.28 -21.28 -18.53
C SER A 200 -3.12 -22.25 -17.70
N LEU A 201 -4.45 -22.29 -17.99
CA LEU A 201 -5.41 -23.04 -17.18
C LEU A 201 -5.21 -24.54 -17.30
N ASP A 202 -4.90 -25.07 -18.49
CA ASP A 202 -4.55 -26.47 -18.70
C ASP A 202 -3.33 -26.88 -17.85
N ALA A 203 -2.37 -25.98 -17.73
CA ALA A 203 -1.21 -26.18 -16.88
C ALA A 203 -1.45 -25.81 -15.41
N GLY A 204 -2.65 -25.31 -15.05
CA GLY A 204 -3.02 -24.91 -13.69
C GLY A 204 -2.11 -23.85 -13.10
N ARG A 205 -1.83 -22.76 -13.83
CA ARG A 205 -0.89 -21.73 -13.41
C ARG A 205 -1.22 -20.35 -13.97
N VAL A 206 -0.72 -19.32 -13.28
CA VAL A 206 -0.74 -17.94 -13.74
C VAL A 206 0.67 -17.33 -13.62
N LEU A 207 1.07 -16.55 -14.62
CA LEU A 207 2.30 -15.76 -14.62
C LEU A 207 2.00 -14.40 -13.98
N VAL A 208 2.74 -14.05 -12.95
CA VAL A 208 2.51 -12.82 -12.17
C VAL A 208 3.75 -11.94 -12.22
N ARG A 209 3.55 -10.66 -12.60
CA ARG A 209 4.62 -9.64 -12.62
C ARG A 209 4.60 -8.81 -11.35
N GLY A 210 5.69 -8.84 -10.59
CA GLY A 210 5.86 -8.15 -9.31
C GLY A 210 6.61 -6.82 -9.41
N LYS A 211 7.13 -6.36 -8.29
CA LYS A 211 7.97 -5.15 -8.21
C LYS A 211 9.28 -5.35 -8.98
N GLY A 212 9.62 -4.39 -9.87
CA GLY A 212 10.84 -4.47 -10.69
C GLY A 212 10.74 -5.44 -11.87
N ASP A 213 9.51 -5.64 -12.35
CA ASP A 213 9.20 -6.54 -13.49
C ASP A 213 9.65 -8.00 -13.28
N LYS A 214 9.84 -8.38 -12.01
CA LYS A 214 10.17 -9.76 -11.68
C LYS A 214 8.94 -10.65 -11.87
N GLU A 215 9.07 -11.62 -12.74
CA GLU A 215 8.02 -12.59 -13.01
C GLU A 215 8.12 -13.78 -12.04
N ARG A 216 6.96 -14.32 -11.68
CA ARG A 216 6.86 -15.60 -10.98
C ARG A 216 5.64 -16.38 -11.46
N ILE A 217 5.75 -17.69 -11.41
CA ILE A 217 4.64 -18.59 -11.70
C ILE A 217 3.96 -18.97 -10.40
N VAL A 218 2.64 -18.80 -10.37
CA VAL A 218 1.80 -19.17 -9.24
C VAL A 218 0.89 -20.34 -9.67
N PRO A 219 0.96 -21.51 -9.00
CA PRO A 219 0.05 -22.60 -9.24
C PRO A 219 -1.35 -22.26 -8.75
N LEU A 220 -2.36 -22.76 -9.43
CA LEU A 220 -3.77 -22.58 -9.11
C LEU A 220 -4.41 -23.91 -8.73
N GLY A 221 -5.24 -23.87 -7.70
CA GLY A 221 -6.12 -24.97 -7.32
C GLY A 221 -7.34 -25.04 -8.23
N ARG A 222 -7.96 -26.21 -8.29
CA ARG A 222 -9.13 -26.48 -9.15
C ARG A 222 -10.29 -25.47 -8.98
N PRO A 223 -10.70 -25.05 -7.75
CA PRO A 223 -11.76 -24.07 -7.60
C PRO A 223 -11.47 -22.72 -8.26
N ALA A 224 -10.20 -22.28 -8.23
CA ALA A 224 -9.79 -21.03 -8.88
C ALA A 224 -9.81 -21.19 -10.41
N ILE A 225 -9.34 -22.32 -10.95
CA ILE A 225 -9.37 -22.63 -12.38
C ILE A 225 -10.82 -22.61 -12.88
N GLU A 226 -11.72 -23.37 -12.26
CA GLU A 226 -13.14 -23.44 -12.62
C GLU A 226 -13.84 -22.08 -12.57
N ALA A 227 -13.52 -21.25 -11.56
CA ALA A 227 -14.07 -19.90 -11.46
C ALA A 227 -13.58 -18.99 -12.59
N ILE A 228 -12.30 -19.07 -12.94
CA ILE A 228 -11.69 -18.28 -14.02
C ILE A 228 -12.23 -18.74 -15.37
N GLU A 229 -12.29 -20.04 -15.64
CA GLU A 229 -12.84 -20.59 -16.88
C GLU A 229 -14.28 -20.13 -17.10
N LYS A 230 -15.14 -20.25 -16.08
CA LYS A 230 -16.53 -19.81 -16.17
C LYS A 230 -16.63 -18.32 -16.43
N TYR A 231 -15.80 -17.53 -15.79
CA TYR A 231 -15.73 -16.09 -16.06
C TYR A 231 -15.27 -15.78 -17.49
N LEU A 232 -14.24 -16.44 -17.98
CA LEU A 232 -13.70 -16.24 -19.33
C LEU A 232 -14.71 -16.58 -20.42
N VAL A 233 -15.48 -17.67 -20.22
CA VAL A 233 -16.42 -18.17 -21.21
C VAL A 233 -17.74 -17.39 -21.18
N GLN A 234 -18.29 -17.09 -20.00
CA GLN A 234 -19.63 -16.55 -19.84
C GLN A 234 -19.65 -15.08 -19.41
N GLY A 235 -18.78 -14.69 -18.46
CA GLY A 235 -18.81 -13.35 -17.87
C GLY A 235 -18.03 -12.33 -18.68
N ARG A 236 -16.78 -12.64 -19.02
CA ARG A 236 -15.88 -11.67 -19.65
C ARG A 236 -16.36 -11.18 -21.02
N PRO A 237 -16.92 -12.01 -21.93
CA PRO A 237 -17.42 -11.53 -23.19
C PRO A 237 -18.54 -10.50 -23.05
N ALA A 238 -19.43 -10.68 -22.08
CA ALA A 238 -20.51 -9.74 -21.80
C ALA A 238 -20.01 -8.38 -21.29
N LEU A 239 -18.86 -8.33 -20.62
CA LEU A 239 -18.22 -7.09 -20.15
C LEU A 239 -17.32 -6.46 -21.21
N GLN A 240 -16.71 -7.24 -22.08
CA GLN A 240 -15.76 -6.76 -23.09
C GLN A 240 -16.40 -5.88 -24.17
N THR A 241 -17.68 -6.04 -24.44
CA THR A 241 -18.41 -5.32 -25.50
C THR A 241 -18.52 -3.81 -25.27
N LYS A 242 -18.20 -3.33 -24.06
CA LYS A 242 -18.47 -1.95 -23.63
C LYS A 242 -17.24 -1.03 -23.54
N GLY A 243 -16.02 -1.52 -23.80
CA GLY A 243 -14.85 -0.67 -23.61
C GLY A 243 -13.50 -1.23 -24.09
N ARG A 244 -12.43 -0.52 -23.78
CA ARG A 244 -11.05 -0.88 -24.12
C ARG A 244 -10.49 -1.86 -23.10
N ALA A 245 -10.72 -3.14 -23.29
CA ALA A 245 -10.24 -4.21 -22.41
C ALA A 245 -8.72 -4.28 -22.28
N MET A 246 -7.96 -3.75 -23.23
CA MET A 246 -6.47 -3.72 -23.27
C MET A 246 -5.82 -5.06 -22.94
N GLY A 247 -6.48 -6.20 -23.27
CA GLY A 247 -6.02 -7.55 -22.90
C GLY A 247 -6.14 -7.92 -21.42
N ARG A 248 -6.60 -7.01 -20.56
CA ARG A 248 -6.75 -7.27 -19.12
C ARG A 248 -7.70 -8.42 -18.84
N LEU A 249 -7.35 -9.21 -17.82
CA LEU A 249 -8.17 -10.35 -17.41
C LEU A 249 -9.51 -9.90 -16.84
N PHE A 250 -9.51 -9.02 -15.83
CA PHE A 250 -10.72 -8.59 -15.14
C PHE A 250 -11.17 -7.21 -15.58
N LEU A 251 -12.44 -7.11 -15.94
CA LEU A 251 -13.05 -5.91 -16.50
C LEU A 251 -14.16 -5.35 -15.61
N SER A 252 -14.29 -4.03 -15.63
CA SER A 252 -15.41 -3.31 -15.01
C SER A 252 -16.70 -3.52 -15.83
N VAL A 253 -17.82 -3.05 -15.29
CA VAL A 253 -19.11 -3.00 -16.03
C VAL A 253 -19.06 -2.14 -17.30
N ARG A 254 -18.05 -1.27 -17.40
CA ARG A 254 -17.80 -0.42 -18.57
C ARG A 254 -16.83 -1.06 -19.58
N GLY A 255 -16.35 -2.28 -19.31
CA GLY A 255 -15.38 -2.97 -20.15
C GLY A 255 -13.95 -2.46 -20.02
N GLU A 256 -13.66 -1.65 -19.00
CA GLU A 256 -12.33 -1.12 -18.69
C GLU A 256 -11.61 -1.97 -17.63
N PRO A 257 -10.27 -1.86 -17.52
CA PRO A 257 -9.53 -2.51 -16.46
C PRO A 257 -10.03 -2.13 -15.06
N LEU A 258 -10.05 -3.06 -14.12
CA LEU A 258 -10.41 -2.79 -12.73
C LEU A 258 -9.33 -2.00 -12.01
N THR A 259 -9.74 -1.07 -11.16
CA THR A 259 -8.85 -0.33 -10.27
C THR A 259 -8.55 -1.10 -8.99
N ARG A 260 -7.42 -0.78 -8.33
CA ARG A 260 -7.08 -1.34 -7.02
C ARG A 260 -8.13 -1.03 -5.95
N GLN A 261 -8.72 0.17 -6.01
CA GLN A 261 -9.76 0.60 -5.08
C GLN A 261 -11.02 -0.26 -5.23
N TRP A 262 -11.40 -0.60 -6.47
CA TRP A 262 -12.55 -1.45 -6.73
C TRP A 262 -12.36 -2.87 -6.14
N ILE A 263 -11.18 -3.48 -6.33
CA ILE A 263 -10.84 -4.78 -5.72
C ILE A 263 -10.91 -4.70 -4.19
N TRP A 264 -10.45 -3.60 -3.61
CA TRP A 264 -10.52 -3.38 -2.18
C TRP A 264 -11.97 -3.32 -1.68
N GLN A 265 -12.84 -2.60 -2.40
CA GLN A 265 -14.27 -2.52 -2.11
C GLN A 265 -14.96 -3.88 -2.25
N LEU A 266 -14.64 -4.67 -3.28
CA LEU A 266 -15.15 -6.02 -3.45
C LEU A 266 -14.84 -6.91 -2.24
N VAL A 267 -13.60 -6.93 -1.79
CA VAL A 267 -13.22 -7.74 -0.62
C VAL A 267 -13.93 -7.26 0.65
N LYS A 268 -14.07 -5.94 0.82
CA LYS A 268 -14.81 -5.34 1.94
C LYS A 268 -16.31 -5.64 1.91
N SER A 269 -16.92 -5.70 0.74
CA SER A 269 -18.34 -6.07 0.61
C SER A 269 -18.57 -7.57 0.87
N ALA A 270 -17.59 -8.41 0.58
CA ALA A 270 -17.65 -9.84 0.89
C ALA A 270 -17.52 -10.09 2.41
N ASP A 271 -16.67 -9.32 3.08
CA ASP A 271 -16.54 -9.32 4.54
C ASP A 271 -15.95 -7.96 4.99
N SER A 272 -16.67 -7.26 5.88
CA SER A 272 -16.27 -5.94 6.39
C SER A 272 -14.94 -5.93 7.15
N ASN A 273 -14.51 -7.05 7.70
CA ASN A 273 -13.23 -7.20 8.40
C ASN A 273 -12.10 -7.61 7.46
N ALA A 274 -12.41 -8.16 6.28
CA ALA A 274 -11.41 -8.61 5.32
C ALA A 274 -10.77 -7.45 4.52
N SER A 275 -9.58 -7.70 4.03
CA SER A 275 -8.90 -6.87 3.03
C SER A 275 -8.08 -7.77 2.09
N PRO A 276 -7.76 -7.30 0.88
CA PRO A 276 -6.92 -8.09 -0.04
C PRO A 276 -5.56 -8.48 0.55
N HIS A 277 -4.99 -7.61 1.38
CA HIS A 277 -3.74 -7.90 2.07
C HIS A 277 -3.90 -9.00 3.12
N MET A 278 -5.02 -9.00 3.85
CA MET A 278 -5.35 -10.07 4.81
C MET A 278 -5.59 -11.40 4.11
N LEU A 279 -6.30 -11.44 2.98
CA LEU A 279 -6.49 -12.68 2.19
C LEU A 279 -5.13 -13.27 1.75
N ARG A 280 -4.20 -12.42 1.29
CA ARG A 280 -2.85 -12.88 0.96
C ARG A 280 -2.09 -13.37 2.18
N HIS A 281 -2.19 -12.66 3.31
CA HIS A 281 -1.55 -13.09 4.57
C HIS A 281 -2.13 -14.41 5.08
N SER A 282 -3.45 -14.56 5.01
CA SER A 282 -4.15 -15.80 5.37
C SER A 282 -3.73 -16.96 4.48
N CYS A 283 -3.59 -16.75 3.16
CA CYS A 283 -3.03 -17.77 2.25
C CYS A 283 -1.65 -18.25 2.74
N ALA A 284 -0.74 -17.31 3.07
CA ALA A 284 0.58 -17.65 3.57
C ALA A 284 0.52 -18.44 4.90
N THR A 285 -0.25 -17.94 5.85
CA THR A 285 -0.40 -18.54 7.20
C THR A 285 -0.99 -19.94 7.09
N HIS A 286 -2.08 -20.11 6.36
CA HIS A 286 -2.74 -21.41 6.19
C HIS A 286 -1.85 -22.44 5.48
N MET A 287 -1.04 -22.02 4.50
CA MET A 287 -0.06 -22.94 3.89
C MET A 287 0.99 -23.40 4.90
N VAL A 288 1.52 -22.50 5.73
CA VAL A 288 2.48 -22.86 6.79
C VAL A 288 1.83 -23.76 7.84
N GLU A 289 0.63 -23.44 8.30
CA GLU A 289 -0.15 -24.27 9.25
C GLU A 289 -0.41 -25.69 8.71
N HIS A 290 -0.53 -25.83 7.40
CA HIS A 290 -0.66 -27.15 6.74
C HIS A 290 0.70 -27.80 6.43
N GLY A 291 1.80 -27.26 6.97
CA GLY A 291 3.12 -27.84 6.88
C GLY A 291 3.95 -27.45 5.65
N ALA A 292 3.56 -26.40 4.92
CA ALA A 292 4.43 -25.88 3.88
C ALA A 292 5.68 -25.21 4.46
N ASP A 293 6.82 -25.45 3.83
CA ASP A 293 8.06 -24.77 4.20
C ASP A 293 7.97 -23.26 3.95
N LEU A 294 8.39 -22.48 4.93
CA LEU A 294 8.32 -21.02 4.91
C LEU A 294 9.03 -20.39 3.71
N ARG A 295 10.18 -20.91 3.30
CA ARG A 295 10.93 -20.44 2.12
C ARG A 295 10.15 -20.66 0.83
N THR A 296 9.50 -21.80 0.71
CA THR A 296 8.65 -22.12 -0.43
C THR A 296 7.45 -21.18 -0.51
N VAL A 297 6.80 -20.90 0.63
CA VAL A 297 5.70 -19.91 0.72
C VAL A 297 6.18 -18.50 0.36
N GLN A 298 7.34 -18.08 0.86
CA GLN A 298 7.93 -16.78 0.53
C GLN A 298 8.25 -16.66 -0.97
N THR A 299 8.76 -17.73 -1.58
CA THR A 299 9.02 -17.79 -3.03
C THR A 299 7.73 -17.67 -3.83
N LEU A 300 6.69 -18.42 -3.45
CA LEU A 300 5.37 -18.37 -4.10
C LEU A 300 4.76 -16.96 -4.03
N LEU A 301 4.92 -16.31 -2.89
CA LEU A 301 4.42 -14.95 -2.69
C LEU A 301 5.30 -13.86 -3.33
N GLY A 302 6.54 -14.14 -3.69
CA GLY A 302 7.48 -13.17 -4.27
C GLY A 302 7.89 -12.11 -3.26
N HIS A 303 8.49 -12.52 -2.13
CA HIS A 303 9.13 -11.63 -1.19
C HIS A 303 10.49 -11.18 -1.74
N ALA A 304 10.75 -9.87 -1.76
CA ALA A 304 11.87 -9.25 -2.47
C ALA A 304 13.26 -9.59 -1.91
N ASP A 305 13.35 -9.92 -0.63
CA ASP A 305 14.63 -10.15 0.05
C ASP A 305 15.27 -11.53 -0.23
N ILE A 306 14.57 -12.41 -0.96
CA ILE A 306 15.11 -13.72 -1.36
C ILE A 306 15.17 -13.79 -2.89
N ALA A 307 15.59 -12.70 -3.51
CA ALA A 307 15.68 -12.60 -4.95
C ALA A 307 17.06 -13.06 -5.46
N THR A 308 17.33 -14.33 -5.39
CA THR A 308 18.05 -14.97 -6.48
C THR A 308 17.05 -15.18 -7.62
N THR A 309 17.37 -14.68 -8.78
CA THR A 309 16.69 -15.00 -10.05
C THR A 309 16.89 -16.50 -10.27
N GLN A 310 16.15 -17.34 -9.54
CA GLN A 310 16.08 -18.76 -9.87
C GLN A 310 15.29 -18.82 -11.16
N VAL A 311 16.02 -19.13 -12.23
CA VAL A 311 15.44 -19.62 -13.48
C VAL A 311 14.42 -20.69 -13.07
N TYR A 312 13.14 -20.44 -13.32
CA TYR A 312 12.07 -21.40 -13.03
C TYR A 312 12.20 -22.57 -14.00
N THR A 313 13.04 -23.53 -13.63
CA THR A 313 13.17 -24.77 -14.36
C THR A 313 11.90 -25.59 -14.19
N HIS A 314 11.63 -26.51 -15.13
CA HIS A 314 10.49 -27.44 -15.02
C HIS A 314 10.45 -28.20 -13.69
N LEU A 315 11.62 -28.48 -13.09
CA LEU A 315 11.78 -29.13 -11.79
C LEU A 315 11.29 -28.23 -10.63
N ALA A 316 11.60 -26.92 -10.67
CA ALA A 316 11.14 -25.97 -9.67
C ALA A 316 9.61 -25.78 -9.71
N LEU A 317 9.02 -25.79 -10.92
CA LEU A 317 7.57 -25.74 -11.14
C LEU A 317 6.85 -26.97 -10.61
N GLY A 318 7.39 -28.17 -10.84
CA GLY A 318 6.84 -29.43 -10.31
C GLY A 318 6.79 -29.40 -8.78
N ARG A 319 7.86 -28.91 -8.14
CA ARG A 319 7.94 -28.80 -6.68
C ARG A 319 6.95 -27.77 -6.13
N LEU A 320 6.81 -26.60 -6.76
CA LEU A 320 5.84 -25.58 -6.34
C LEU A 320 4.40 -26.09 -6.46
N LYS A 321 4.06 -26.80 -7.53
CA LYS A 321 2.74 -27.42 -7.71
C LYS A 321 2.49 -28.50 -6.67
N ALA A 322 3.48 -29.32 -6.34
CA ALA A 322 3.36 -30.35 -5.32
C ALA A 322 3.10 -29.75 -3.95
N VAL A 323 3.88 -28.74 -3.54
CA VAL A 323 3.69 -28.03 -2.27
C VAL A 323 2.32 -27.34 -2.22
N HIS A 324 1.92 -26.64 -3.29
CA HIS A 324 0.60 -26.02 -3.36
C HIS A 324 -0.52 -27.06 -3.23
N ARG A 325 -0.44 -28.18 -3.98
CA ARG A 325 -1.43 -29.25 -3.91
C ARG A 325 -1.51 -29.90 -2.52
N GLN A 326 -0.38 -30.06 -1.86
CA GLN A 326 -0.30 -30.74 -0.56
C GLN A 326 -0.76 -29.83 0.58
N HIS A 327 -0.43 -28.54 0.54
CA HIS A 327 -0.52 -27.64 1.70
C HIS A 327 -1.52 -26.50 1.53
N HIS A 328 -1.96 -26.17 0.31
CA HIS A 328 -2.95 -25.11 0.12
C HIS A 328 -4.38 -25.62 0.38
N PRO A 329 -5.18 -25.00 1.27
CA PRO A 329 -6.52 -25.48 1.62
C PRO A 329 -7.44 -25.69 0.42
N ARG A 330 -7.41 -24.80 -0.57
CA ARG A 330 -8.24 -24.86 -1.79
C ARG A 330 -7.75 -25.87 -2.83
N ALA A 331 -6.56 -26.42 -2.70
CA ALA A 331 -6.09 -27.47 -3.60
C ALA A 331 -6.68 -28.84 -3.30
N LYS A 332 -7.16 -29.07 -2.07
CA LYS A 332 -7.69 -30.37 -1.57
C LYS A 332 -9.20 -30.56 -1.72
N LEU A 333 -9.96 -29.50 -2.05
CA LEU A 333 -11.43 -29.55 -2.08
C LEU A 333 -12.05 -30.45 -3.17
N ALA A 334 -11.23 -30.96 -4.11
CA ALA A 334 -11.71 -31.83 -5.17
C ALA A 334 -11.86 -33.31 -4.80
N SER A 335 -11.31 -33.78 -3.67
CA SER A 335 -11.31 -35.21 -3.30
C SER A 335 -12.48 -35.64 -2.39
N ARG A 336 -13.29 -34.71 -1.87
CA ARG A 336 -14.41 -35.05 -0.97
C ARG A 336 -15.74 -35.37 -1.65
N ILE A 337 -15.86 -35.20 -2.96
CA ILE A 337 -17.11 -35.42 -3.69
C ILE A 337 -17.17 -36.85 -4.30
N THR A 338 -16.08 -37.58 -4.32
CA THR A 338 -16.04 -38.93 -4.92
C THR A 338 -16.13 -40.08 -3.88
N GLU A 339 -16.18 -39.83 -2.59
CA GLU A 339 -16.23 -40.90 -1.58
C GLU A 339 -17.63 -41.12 -0.95
N THR A 340 -18.70 -40.51 -1.51
CA THR A 340 -20.07 -40.73 -0.98
C THR A 340 -21.00 -41.38 -2.00
N THR A 341 -20.46 -42.24 -2.87
CA THR A 341 -21.30 -43.11 -3.72
C THR A 341 -20.62 -44.48 -3.88
N GLU A 342 -20.66 -45.27 -2.80
CA GLU A 342 -20.71 -46.72 -2.81
C GLU A 342 -21.61 -47.20 -1.66
#